data_fd7d4c88065c6106d5149a4aa2b334c5
#
_entry.id   fd7d4c88065c6106d5149a4aa2b334c5
#
_cell.length_a   1.000
_cell.length_b   1.000
_cell.length_c   1.000
_cell.angle_alpha   90.00
_cell.angle_beta   90.00
_cell.angle_gamma   90.00
#
_symmetry.space_group_name_H-M   'P 1'
#
loop_
_entity.id
_entity.type
_entity.pdbx_description
1 polymer ?
#
loop_
_entity_poly.entity_id
_entity_poly.type
_entity_poly.pdbx_seq_one_letter_code
_entity_poly.pdbx_strand_id
1 'polypeptide(L)'
;MKAVTARESQLRVSPLLAAVAMFVLFPQYARGWGGNGHKLIVNRAIDTLPGDIRYFFEANRGGLLQHVTDPLEAIEKTPSERHHHFLYLDKYGRFPFDSLPRSYKSAVAKYTKAKLEANGLLPWQVGVYSEKLTEAMKAGRWDEAKLDAAILANYVAEAHDPFNTTDNFDGRLTAQTGINERFGRTLIDKYSSFFPMRPNDAVYINDPTDRAFEACLSSHSWLETILLADRNARHGENSFNDEYFDRFYNQAAAILIRQLSDAATDVGSYWLTAWVNAGRPQLPH
;
A
#
# COMPACT_ATOMS: atom_id res chain seq x y z
N MET A 1 -59.23 -12.47 -50.62
CA MET A 1 -58.66 -12.33 -49.28
C MET A 1 -57.29 -12.97 -49.27
N LYS A 2 -56.22 -12.19 -49.26
CA LYS A 2 -54.84 -12.66 -49.17
C LYS A 2 -54.33 -12.38 -47.77
N ALA A 3 -53.96 -13.42 -47.07
CA ALA A 3 -53.36 -13.30 -45.73
C ALA A 3 -51.88 -12.82 -45.83
N VAL A 4 -51.54 -11.76 -45.13
CA VAL A 4 -50.14 -11.26 -44.97
C VAL A 4 -49.57 -11.87 -43.70
N THR A 5 -48.56 -12.75 -43.87
CA THR A 5 -47.81 -13.32 -42.78
C THR A 5 -46.73 -12.35 -42.39
N ALA A 6 -46.76 -11.85 -41.14
CA ALA A 6 -45.70 -11.04 -40.51
C ALA A 6 -44.50 -11.95 -40.16
N ARG A 7 -43.33 -11.56 -40.62
CA ARG A 7 -42.05 -12.24 -40.37
C ARG A 7 -41.38 -11.54 -39.18
N GLU A 8 -41.40 -12.17 -38.00
CA GLU A 8 -40.64 -11.72 -36.85
C GLU A 8 -39.14 -11.91 -37.09
N SER A 9 -38.39 -10.81 -37.14
CA SER A 9 -36.94 -10.82 -37.20
C SER A 9 -36.40 -10.91 -35.77
N GLN A 10 -35.97 -12.08 -35.34
CA GLN A 10 -35.21 -12.24 -34.12
C GLN A 10 -33.79 -11.70 -34.31
N LEU A 11 -33.45 -10.61 -33.62
CA LEU A 11 -32.09 -10.10 -33.49
C LEU A 11 -31.26 -11.08 -32.67
N ARG A 12 -30.41 -11.87 -33.33
CA ARG A 12 -29.39 -12.69 -32.66
C ARG A 12 -28.27 -11.78 -32.21
N VAL A 13 -28.24 -11.49 -30.93
CA VAL A 13 -27.08 -10.80 -30.28
C VAL A 13 -25.90 -11.76 -30.30
N SER A 14 -24.82 -11.36 -30.96
CA SER A 14 -23.60 -12.17 -31.09
C SER A 14 -22.96 -12.41 -29.70
N PRO A 15 -22.52 -13.64 -29.38
CA PRO A 15 -21.88 -13.96 -28.12
C PRO A 15 -20.54 -13.22 -27.90
N LEU A 16 -19.96 -12.64 -28.95
CA LEU A 16 -18.74 -11.80 -28.84
C LEU A 16 -18.99 -10.46 -28.11
N LEU A 17 -20.21 -9.89 -28.17
CA LEU A 17 -20.53 -8.64 -27.47
C LEU A 17 -20.74 -8.85 -25.96
N ALA A 18 -21.14 -10.04 -25.53
CA ALA A 18 -21.28 -10.40 -24.12
C ALA A 18 -19.91 -10.60 -23.43
N ALA A 19 -18.90 -11.09 -24.16
CA ALA A 19 -17.55 -11.29 -23.62
C ALA A 19 -16.80 -9.97 -23.40
N VAL A 20 -17.02 -8.94 -24.21
CA VAL A 20 -16.40 -7.61 -24.06
C VAL A 20 -16.98 -6.83 -22.87
N ALA A 21 -18.27 -7.02 -22.56
CA ALA A 21 -18.92 -6.35 -21.42
C ALA A 21 -18.49 -6.93 -20.06
N MET A 22 -17.98 -8.15 -20.00
CA MET A 22 -17.59 -8.81 -18.75
C MET A 22 -16.16 -8.43 -18.30
N PHE A 23 -15.34 -7.85 -19.17
CA PHE A 23 -13.98 -7.40 -18.84
C PHE A 23 -13.92 -6.03 -18.15
N VAL A 24 -15.03 -5.28 -18.10
CA VAL A 24 -15.06 -3.90 -17.55
C VAL A 24 -15.51 -3.86 -16.08
N LEU A 25 -15.87 -4.99 -15.46
CA LEU A 25 -16.48 -5.03 -14.12
C LEU A 25 -15.59 -5.59 -13.01
N PHE A 26 -14.31 -5.87 -13.26
CA PHE A 26 -13.41 -6.12 -12.14
C PHE A 26 -12.96 -4.77 -11.59
N PRO A 27 -13.29 -4.42 -10.33
CA PRO A 27 -12.71 -3.25 -9.71
C PRO A 27 -11.19 -3.44 -9.73
N GLN A 28 -10.50 -2.59 -10.47
CA GLN A 28 -9.05 -2.52 -10.34
C GLN A 28 -8.77 -2.07 -8.92
N TYR A 29 -8.31 -3.00 -8.10
CA TYR A 29 -7.91 -2.71 -6.73
C TYR A 29 -6.68 -1.82 -6.77
N ALA A 30 -6.71 -0.75 -5.98
CA ALA A 30 -5.50 0.02 -5.73
C ALA A 30 -4.41 -0.95 -5.25
N ARG A 31 -3.30 -1.04 -5.99
CA ARG A 31 -2.17 -1.90 -5.66
C ARG A 31 -1.00 -1.08 -5.09
N GLY A 32 -1.29 0.00 -4.39
CA GLY A 32 -0.30 0.82 -3.69
C GLY A 32 0.96 1.09 -4.54
N TRP A 33 2.12 0.90 -3.95
CA TRP A 33 3.43 1.11 -4.60
C TRP A 33 3.78 0.12 -5.72
N GLY A 34 2.93 -0.89 -5.98
CA GLY A 34 3.27 -1.99 -6.88
C GLY A 34 4.50 -2.81 -6.41
N GLY A 35 4.82 -3.89 -7.13
CA GLY A 35 5.92 -4.76 -6.71
C GLY A 35 7.30 -4.07 -6.68
N ASN A 36 7.58 -3.18 -7.63
CA ASN A 36 8.86 -2.47 -7.71
C ASN A 36 9.04 -1.47 -6.56
N GLY A 37 7.99 -0.75 -6.17
CA GLY A 37 8.03 0.17 -5.04
C GLY A 37 8.28 -0.54 -3.72
N HIS A 38 7.60 -1.65 -3.44
CA HIS A 38 7.84 -2.46 -2.24
C HIS A 38 9.28 -2.98 -2.18
N LYS A 39 9.81 -3.51 -3.30
CA LYS A 39 11.20 -3.97 -3.37
C LYS A 39 12.20 -2.84 -3.16
N LEU A 40 11.92 -1.66 -3.70
CA LEU A 40 12.76 -0.47 -3.52
C LEU A 40 12.81 -0.04 -2.04
N ILE A 41 11.66 -0.02 -1.37
CA ILE A 41 11.55 0.29 0.06
C ILE A 41 12.35 -0.71 0.90
N VAL A 42 12.16 -2.03 0.68
CA VAL A 42 12.88 -3.09 1.42
C VAL A 42 14.39 -2.98 1.22
N ASN A 43 14.84 -2.74 -0.02
CA ASN A 43 16.27 -2.54 -0.30
C ASN A 43 16.85 -1.39 0.51
N ARG A 44 16.15 -0.27 0.60
CA ARG A 44 16.60 0.90 1.36
C ARG A 44 16.43 0.74 2.87
N ALA A 45 15.43 -0.02 3.32
CA ALA A 45 15.24 -0.31 4.75
C ALA A 45 16.42 -1.06 5.37
N ILE A 46 17.03 -1.99 4.64
CA ILE A 46 18.22 -2.70 5.12
C ILE A 46 19.38 -1.73 5.39
N ASP A 47 19.52 -0.69 4.56
CA ASP A 47 20.58 0.31 4.70
C ASP A 47 20.41 1.16 5.98
N THR A 48 19.20 1.26 6.54
CA THR A 48 18.90 2.02 7.78
C THR A 48 19.29 1.31 9.07
N LEU A 49 19.52 -0.01 8.99
CA LEU A 49 19.72 -0.84 10.18
C LEU A 49 21.11 -0.67 10.79
N PRO A 50 21.25 -0.71 12.14
CA PRO A 50 22.54 -0.78 12.79
C PRO A 50 23.29 -2.08 12.45
N GLY A 51 24.62 -2.02 12.52
CA GLY A 51 25.49 -3.13 12.14
C GLY A 51 25.16 -4.47 12.78
N ASP A 52 24.72 -4.42 14.05
CA ASP A 52 24.40 -5.61 14.86
C ASP A 52 23.31 -6.50 14.26
N ILE A 53 22.41 -5.93 13.45
CA ILE A 53 21.33 -6.70 12.82
C ILE A 53 21.35 -6.62 11.29
N ARG A 54 22.03 -5.62 10.72
CA ARG A 54 22.07 -5.39 9.27
C ARG A 54 22.54 -6.62 8.50
N TYR A 55 23.58 -7.31 9.01
CA TYR A 55 24.14 -8.47 8.33
C TYR A 55 23.11 -9.59 8.09
N PHE A 56 22.19 -9.81 9.06
CA PHE A 56 21.13 -10.80 8.92
C PHE A 56 20.17 -10.46 7.79
N PHE A 57 19.70 -9.21 7.75
CA PHE A 57 18.78 -8.74 6.71
C PHE A 57 19.47 -8.68 5.34
N GLU A 58 20.75 -8.29 5.31
CA GLU A 58 21.54 -8.28 4.09
C GLU A 58 21.73 -9.71 3.51
N ALA A 59 22.10 -10.67 4.34
CA ALA A 59 22.24 -12.06 3.93
C ALA A 59 20.92 -12.68 3.41
N ASN A 60 19.77 -12.18 3.88
CA ASN A 60 18.45 -12.67 3.51
C ASN A 60 17.71 -11.73 2.52
N ARG A 61 18.39 -10.72 1.96
CA ARG A 61 17.82 -9.72 1.05
C ARG A 61 16.99 -10.34 -0.07
N GLY A 62 17.51 -11.39 -0.72
CA GLY A 62 16.80 -12.06 -1.83
C GLY A 62 15.44 -12.61 -1.43
N GLY A 63 15.34 -13.27 -0.28
CA GLY A 63 14.08 -13.80 0.26
C GLY A 63 13.11 -12.69 0.66
N LEU A 64 13.60 -11.62 1.31
CA LEU A 64 12.78 -10.48 1.65
C LEU A 64 12.16 -9.83 0.41
N LEU A 65 12.94 -9.61 -0.65
CA LEU A 65 12.47 -9.04 -1.92
C LEU A 65 11.50 -9.97 -2.66
N GLN A 66 11.64 -11.28 -2.50
CA GLN A 66 10.73 -12.26 -3.09
C GLN A 66 9.37 -12.22 -2.40
N HIS A 67 9.36 -12.20 -1.06
CA HIS A 67 8.14 -12.37 -0.25
C HIS A 67 7.44 -11.06 0.13
N VAL A 68 8.03 -9.89 -0.13
CA VAL A 68 7.39 -8.60 0.21
C VAL A 68 6.08 -8.37 -0.55
N THR A 69 5.86 -9.04 -1.67
CA THR A 69 4.62 -8.92 -2.46
C THR A 69 3.59 -10.02 -2.19
N ASP A 70 3.92 -11.01 -1.34
CA ASP A 70 3.01 -12.13 -1.03
C ASP A 70 1.64 -11.66 -0.52
N PRO A 71 1.51 -10.63 0.35
CA PRO A 71 0.22 -10.13 0.78
C PRO A 71 -0.64 -9.57 -0.37
N LEU A 72 -0.02 -8.90 -1.35
CA LEU A 72 -0.72 -8.38 -2.53
C LEU A 72 -1.25 -9.51 -3.42
N GLU A 73 -0.49 -10.59 -3.55
CA GLU A 73 -0.90 -11.79 -4.29
C GLU A 73 -1.99 -12.58 -3.54
N ALA A 74 -1.96 -12.53 -2.21
CA ALA A 74 -2.96 -13.19 -1.36
C ALA A 74 -4.36 -12.57 -1.50
N ILE A 75 -4.50 -11.30 -1.87
CA ILE A 75 -5.79 -10.62 -2.10
C ILE A 75 -6.64 -11.38 -3.13
N GLU A 76 -6.03 -11.93 -4.18
CA GLU A 76 -6.74 -12.67 -5.22
C GLU A 76 -7.29 -14.01 -4.71
N LYS A 77 -6.61 -14.63 -3.77
CA LYS A 77 -6.96 -15.95 -3.19
C LYS A 77 -7.85 -15.83 -1.96
N THR A 78 -7.69 -14.76 -1.20
CA THR A 78 -8.33 -14.52 0.09
C THR A 78 -8.89 -13.10 0.13
N PRO A 79 -10.16 -12.87 -0.28
CA PRO A 79 -10.73 -11.53 -0.40
C PRO A 79 -10.69 -10.70 0.90
N SER A 80 -10.68 -11.34 2.08
CA SER A 80 -10.53 -10.67 3.38
C SER A 80 -9.15 -10.05 3.57
N GLU A 81 -8.13 -10.52 2.85
CA GLU A 81 -6.78 -9.94 2.90
C GLU A 81 -6.77 -8.47 2.48
N ARG A 82 -7.61 -8.11 1.52
CA ARG A 82 -7.73 -6.75 1.03
C ARG A 82 -7.92 -5.71 2.14
N HIS A 83 -8.69 -6.02 3.19
CA HIS A 83 -8.96 -5.08 4.28
C HIS A 83 -7.72 -4.67 5.07
N HIS A 84 -6.64 -5.41 4.96
CA HIS A 84 -5.37 -5.18 5.64
C HIS A 84 -4.46 -4.16 4.93
N HIS A 85 -4.79 -3.74 3.69
CA HIS A 85 -3.93 -2.91 2.84
C HIS A 85 -4.30 -1.42 2.83
N PHE A 86 -5.34 -1.01 3.53
CA PHE A 86 -5.78 0.39 3.53
C PHE A 86 -6.43 0.79 4.85
N LEU A 87 -6.61 2.09 5.04
CA LEU A 87 -7.43 2.71 6.08
C LEU A 87 -8.05 4.00 5.55
N TYR A 88 -9.32 3.98 5.18
CA TYR A 88 -10.03 5.18 4.69
C TYR A 88 -10.38 6.13 5.85
N LEU A 89 -9.41 6.99 6.19
CA LEU A 89 -9.49 7.93 7.31
C LEU A 89 -10.69 8.88 7.19
N ASP A 90 -11.00 9.34 5.98
CA ASP A 90 -12.13 10.22 5.66
C ASP A 90 -13.51 9.62 5.99
N LYS A 91 -13.61 8.30 6.22
CA LYS A 91 -14.84 7.65 6.73
C LYS A 91 -15.06 7.83 8.23
N TYR A 92 -14.10 8.42 8.95
CA TYR A 92 -14.12 8.59 10.40
C TYR A 92 -14.19 10.06 10.86
N GLY A 93 -14.44 10.99 9.94
CA GLY A 93 -14.63 12.39 10.26
C GLY A 93 -13.68 13.33 9.52
N ARG A 94 -13.34 14.46 10.17
CA ARG A 94 -12.42 15.44 9.62
C ARG A 94 -11.02 15.23 10.17
N PHE A 95 -10.03 15.65 9.41
CA PHE A 95 -8.64 15.70 9.88
C PHE A 95 -8.54 16.43 11.25
N PRO A 96 -7.80 15.92 12.21
CA PRO A 96 -6.88 14.79 12.19
C PRO A 96 -7.49 13.41 12.50
N PHE A 97 -8.81 13.23 12.33
CA PHE A 97 -9.55 11.96 12.46
C PHE A 97 -9.55 11.35 13.87
N ASP A 98 -9.46 12.17 14.90
CA ASP A 98 -9.41 11.78 16.32
C ASP A 98 -10.61 10.94 16.78
N SER A 99 -11.67 10.90 15.96
CA SER A 99 -12.83 10.08 16.25
C SER A 99 -12.57 8.58 16.07
N LEU A 100 -11.50 8.16 15.38
CA LEU A 100 -11.11 6.77 15.23
C LEU A 100 -10.17 6.35 16.37
N PRO A 101 -10.62 5.50 17.33
CA PRO A 101 -9.75 4.99 18.37
C PRO A 101 -8.61 4.14 17.79
N ARG A 102 -7.38 4.35 18.26
CA ARG A 102 -6.22 3.56 17.81
C ARG A 102 -6.21 2.14 18.38
N SER A 103 -6.79 1.93 19.57
CA SER A 103 -7.02 0.58 20.10
C SER A 103 -8.11 -0.13 19.30
N TYR A 104 -7.82 -1.30 18.73
CA TYR A 104 -8.79 -2.10 17.96
C TYR A 104 -10.06 -2.42 18.75
N LYS A 105 -9.90 -2.81 20.03
CA LYS A 105 -11.04 -3.09 20.92
C LYS A 105 -11.98 -1.89 21.05
N SER A 106 -11.42 -0.70 21.26
CA SER A 106 -12.18 0.55 21.38
C SER A 106 -12.79 0.97 20.03
N ALA A 107 -12.09 0.73 18.93
CA ALA A 107 -12.58 1.01 17.58
C ALA A 107 -13.79 0.10 17.25
N VAL A 108 -13.72 -1.21 17.55
CA VAL A 108 -14.83 -2.16 17.37
C VAL A 108 -16.03 -1.76 18.23
N ALA A 109 -15.81 -1.34 19.48
CA ALA A 109 -16.89 -0.90 20.37
C ALA A 109 -17.60 0.36 19.83
N LYS A 110 -16.88 1.25 19.17
CA LYS A 110 -17.45 2.50 18.62
C LYS A 110 -18.06 2.33 17.24
N TYR A 111 -17.46 1.53 16.36
CA TYR A 111 -17.80 1.51 14.92
C TYR A 111 -18.31 0.16 14.39
N THR A 112 -18.27 -0.91 15.16
CA THR A 112 -18.50 -2.31 14.77
C THR A 112 -17.36 -2.89 13.90
N LYS A 113 -17.15 -4.21 14.00
CA LYS A 113 -16.15 -4.94 13.22
C LYS A 113 -16.39 -4.79 11.71
N ALA A 114 -17.64 -4.97 11.27
CA ALA A 114 -17.99 -4.88 9.84
C ALA A 114 -17.68 -3.49 9.23
N LYS A 115 -17.92 -2.41 9.98
CA LYS A 115 -17.59 -1.07 9.51
C LYS A 115 -16.08 -0.85 9.42
N LEU A 116 -15.31 -1.37 10.38
CA LEU A 116 -13.85 -1.28 10.34
C LEU A 116 -13.28 -2.07 9.17
N GLU A 117 -13.73 -3.32 8.96
CA GLU A 117 -13.33 -4.13 7.80
C GLU A 117 -13.63 -3.43 6.48
N ALA A 118 -14.82 -2.85 6.33
CA ALA A 118 -15.20 -2.14 5.11
C ALA A 118 -14.30 -0.91 4.81
N ASN A 119 -13.77 -0.27 5.86
CA ASN A 119 -12.95 0.95 5.73
C ASN A 119 -11.45 0.72 5.97
N GLY A 120 -11.04 -0.53 6.17
CA GLY A 120 -9.65 -0.96 6.27
C GLY A 120 -9.10 -1.09 7.68
N LEU A 121 -8.12 -1.99 7.82
CA LEU A 121 -7.54 -2.45 9.08
C LEU A 121 -6.02 -2.27 9.13
N LEU A 122 -5.43 -1.58 8.18
CA LEU A 122 -3.99 -1.53 7.94
C LEU A 122 -3.13 -1.25 9.20
N PRO A 123 -3.37 -0.22 10.03
CA PRO A 123 -2.49 0.02 11.18
C PRO A 123 -2.52 -1.11 12.23
N TRP A 124 -3.67 -1.74 12.41
CA TRP A 124 -3.77 -2.88 13.32
C TRP A 124 -3.08 -4.12 12.78
N GLN A 125 -3.12 -4.32 11.44
CA GLN A 125 -2.41 -5.41 10.79
C GLN A 125 -0.88 -5.24 10.90
N VAL A 126 -0.38 -4.01 10.76
CA VAL A 126 1.03 -3.69 11.05
C VAL A 126 1.40 -4.09 12.48
N GLY A 127 0.55 -3.75 13.47
CA GLY A 127 0.75 -4.17 14.87
C GLY A 127 0.81 -5.68 15.03
N VAL A 128 -0.11 -6.42 14.40
CA VAL A 128 -0.14 -7.90 14.44
C VAL A 128 1.15 -8.51 13.88
N TYR A 129 1.65 -8.03 12.74
CA TYR A 129 2.86 -8.58 12.15
C TYR A 129 4.13 -8.14 12.86
N SER A 130 4.14 -6.97 13.50
CA SER A 130 5.22 -6.55 14.41
C SER A 130 5.34 -7.51 15.60
N GLU A 131 4.21 -7.93 16.18
CA GLU A 131 4.19 -8.91 17.26
C GLU A 131 4.63 -10.30 16.78
N LYS A 132 4.12 -10.79 15.64
CA LYS A 132 4.53 -12.07 15.04
C LYS A 132 6.05 -12.12 14.81
N LEU A 133 6.62 -11.09 14.18
CA LEU A 133 8.05 -11.01 13.95
C LEU A 133 8.84 -11.06 15.27
N THR A 134 8.38 -10.32 16.29
CA THR A 134 8.98 -10.32 17.63
C THR A 134 8.99 -11.73 18.22
N GLU A 135 7.85 -12.43 18.21
CA GLU A 135 7.72 -13.77 18.78
C GLU A 135 8.50 -14.83 17.98
N ALA A 136 8.57 -14.70 16.64
CA ALA A 136 9.40 -15.56 15.81
C ALA A 136 10.89 -15.40 16.12
N MET A 137 11.38 -14.17 16.24
CA MET A 137 12.78 -13.87 16.61
C MET A 137 13.09 -14.36 18.02
N LYS A 138 12.21 -14.12 19.00
CA LYS A 138 12.37 -14.55 20.39
C LYS A 138 12.46 -16.07 20.54
N ALA A 139 11.71 -16.80 19.70
CA ALA A 139 11.71 -18.26 19.69
C ALA A 139 12.82 -18.89 18.80
N GLY A 140 13.61 -18.07 18.10
CA GLY A 140 14.64 -18.55 17.18
C GLY A 140 14.09 -19.22 15.92
N ARG A 141 12.81 -18.95 15.56
CA ARG A 141 12.17 -19.47 14.33
C ARG A 141 12.52 -18.57 13.14
N TRP A 142 13.78 -18.68 12.68
CA TRP A 142 14.36 -17.72 11.74
C TRP A 142 13.72 -17.70 10.36
N ASP A 143 13.24 -18.86 9.85
CA ASP A 143 12.55 -18.90 8.54
C ASP A 143 11.20 -18.18 8.62
N GLU A 144 10.47 -18.34 9.73
CA GLU A 144 9.23 -17.59 10.02
C GLU A 144 9.53 -16.11 10.20
N ALA A 145 10.57 -15.75 10.95
CA ALA A 145 10.98 -14.36 11.15
C ALA A 145 11.32 -13.64 9.83
N LYS A 146 12.01 -14.31 8.90
CA LYS A 146 12.30 -13.75 7.56
C LYS A 146 11.04 -13.49 6.77
N LEU A 147 10.09 -14.44 6.80
CA LEU A 147 8.80 -14.29 6.12
C LEU A 147 7.96 -13.18 6.75
N ASP A 148 7.83 -13.17 8.09
CA ASP A 148 7.08 -12.13 8.80
C ASP A 148 7.70 -10.75 8.61
N ALA A 149 9.03 -10.64 8.52
CA ALA A 149 9.72 -9.38 8.23
C ALA A 149 9.37 -8.85 6.82
N ALA A 150 9.29 -9.72 5.81
CA ALA A 150 8.91 -9.33 4.46
C ALA A 150 7.43 -8.89 4.40
N ILE A 151 6.53 -9.65 5.04
CA ILE A 151 5.10 -9.34 5.09
C ILE A 151 4.85 -8.03 5.87
N LEU A 152 5.51 -7.85 7.01
CA LEU A 152 5.45 -6.61 7.79
C LEU A 152 5.90 -5.41 6.95
N ALA A 153 6.99 -5.55 6.19
CA ALA A 153 7.48 -4.50 5.31
C ALA A 153 6.45 -4.11 4.24
N ASN A 154 5.65 -5.06 3.74
CA ASN A 154 4.55 -4.76 2.82
C ASN A 154 3.53 -3.81 3.49
N TYR A 155 2.96 -4.20 4.64
CA TYR A 155 1.94 -3.39 5.31
C TYR A 155 2.48 -2.04 5.79
N VAL A 156 3.73 -1.96 6.25
CA VAL A 156 4.36 -0.69 6.60
C VAL A 156 4.48 0.21 5.37
N ALA A 157 4.90 -0.33 4.23
CA ALA A 157 4.97 0.42 2.98
C ALA A 157 3.58 0.94 2.55
N GLU A 158 2.53 0.12 2.66
CA GLU A 158 1.14 0.51 2.36
C GLU A 158 0.65 1.67 3.24
N ALA A 159 1.08 1.77 4.50
CA ALA A 159 0.73 2.88 5.39
C ALA A 159 1.32 4.23 4.92
N HIS A 160 2.37 4.20 4.11
CA HIS A 160 2.99 5.38 3.51
C HIS A 160 2.42 5.72 2.13
N ASP A 161 1.45 4.95 1.60
CA ASP A 161 0.76 5.31 0.36
C ASP A 161 -0.43 6.23 0.65
N PRO A 162 -0.42 7.49 0.15
CA PRO A 162 -1.52 8.42 0.35
C PRO A 162 -2.87 7.86 -0.11
N PHE A 163 -2.91 7.12 -1.23
CA PHE A 163 -4.15 6.60 -1.78
C PHE A 163 -4.72 5.41 -1.01
N ASN A 164 -3.95 4.75 -0.16
CA ASN A 164 -4.46 3.74 0.76
C ASN A 164 -5.15 4.34 1.99
N THR A 165 -5.13 5.68 2.16
CA THR A 165 -5.68 6.37 3.33
C THR A 165 -7.02 7.06 3.08
N THR A 166 -7.57 6.97 1.87
CA THR A 166 -8.79 7.67 1.44
C THR A 166 -9.76 6.78 0.67
N ASP A 167 -11.05 7.01 0.82
CA ASP A 167 -12.11 6.43 -0.02
C ASP A 167 -11.99 6.86 -1.50
N ASN A 168 -11.30 7.98 -1.77
CA ASN A 168 -10.95 8.41 -3.12
C ASN A 168 -9.67 7.71 -3.65
N PHE A 169 -9.42 6.48 -3.24
CA PHE A 169 -8.18 5.73 -3.50
C PHE A 169 -7.78 5.65 -4.98
N ASP A 170 -8.75 5.71 -5.89
CA ASP A 170 -8.51 5.67 -7.35
C ASP A 170 -8.82 7.01 -8.04
N GLY A 171 -9.11 8.06 -7.28
CA GLY A 171 -9.43 9.39 -7.81
C GLY A 171 -10.83 9.51 -8.45
N ARG A 172 -11.74 8.56 -8.23
CA ARG A 172 -13.09 8.57 -8.83
C ARG A 172 -13.92 9.75 -8.35
N LEU A 173 -13.79 10.12 -7.08
CA LEU A 173 -14.54 11.24 -6.48
C LEU A 173 -14.06 12.60 -7.00
N THR A 174 -12.89 12.67 -7.62
CA THR A 174 -12.29 13.89 -8.18
C THR A 174 -12.15 13.86 -9.71
N ALA A 175 -12.80 12.89 -10.39
CA ALA A 175 -12.68 12.65 -11.84
C ALA A 175 -11.24 12.41 -12.32
N GLN A 176 -10.43 11.72 -11.48
CA GLN A 176 -9.03 11.41 -11.72
C GLN A 176 -8.75 9.90 -11.70
N THR A 177 -9.72 9.09 -12.12
CA THR A 177 -9.64 7.62 -12.12
C THR A 177 -8.28 7.12 -12.60
N GLY A 178 -7.72 6.15 -11.90
CA GLY A 178 -6.39 5.58 -12.17
C GLY A 178 -5.23 6.38 -11.58
N ILE A 179 -5.48 7.38 -10.73
CA ILE A 179 -4.41 8.21 -10.13
C ILE A 179 -3.46 7.38 -9.26
N ASN A 180 -3.97 6.38 -8.52
CA ASN A 180 -3.14 5.53 -7.70
C ASN A 180 -2.11 4.76 -8.55
N GLU A 181 -2.55 4.12 -9.63
CA GLU A 181 -1.67 3.44 -10.57
C GLU A 181 -0.63 4.40 -11.18
N ARG A 182 -1.06 5.61 -11.57
CA ARG A 182 -0.15 6.61 -12.15
C ARG A 182 0.89 7.11 -11.16
N PHE A 183 0.48 7.43 -9.92
CA PHE A 183 1.38 7.94 -8.88
C PHE A 183 2.24 6.84 -8.27
N GLY A 184 1.60 5.77 -7.76
CA GLY A 184 2.26 4.77 -6.93
C GLY A 184 3.02 3.70 -7.71
N ARG A 185 2.73 3.53 -9.02
CA ARG A 185 3.38 2.51 -9.84
C ARG A 185 4.08 3.08 -11.06
N THR A 186 3.34 3.79 -11.94
CA THR A 186 3.91 4.21 -13.22
C THR A 186 5.06 5.20 -13.04
N LEU A 187 4.97 6.17 -12.08
CA LEU A 187 6.10 7.06 -11.79
C LEU A 187 7.30 6.29 -11.24
N ILE A 188 7.09 5.29 -10.40
CA ILE A 188 8.19 4.45 -9.88
C ILE A 188 8.83 3.67 -11.01
N ASP A 189 8.04 2.99 -11.83
CA ASP A 189 8.54 2.17 -12.94
C ASP A 189 9.33 2.99 -13.97
N LYS A 190 8.93 4.25 -14.20
CA LYS A 190 9.61 5.13 -15.17
C LYS A 190 10.85 5.82 -14.61
N TYR A 191 10.84 6.22 -13.33
CA TYR A 191 11.83 7.20 -12.84
C TYR A 191 12.64 6.73 -11.62
N SER A 192 12.37 5.54 -11.04
CA SER A 192 12.99 5.11 -9.77
C SER A 192 14.52 5.01 -9.81
N SER A 193 15.12 4.79 -10.99
CA SER A 193 16.58 4.80 -11.16
C SER A 193 17.23 6.14 -10.80
N PHE A 194 16.46 7.24 -10.80
CA PHE A 194 16.91 8.60 -10.49
C PHE A 194 16.48 9.07 -9.09
N PHE A 195 15.80 8.23 -8.28
CA PHE A 195 15.30 8.66 -6.98
C PHE A 195 16.43 8.85 -5.96
N PRO A 196 16.68 10.07 -5.49
CA PRO A 196 17.64 10.34 -4.43
C PRO A 196 17.02 10.02 -3.06
N MET A 197 16.59 8.77 -2.84
CA MET A 197 16.03 8.35 -1.56
C MET A 197 17.06 8.53 -0.44
N ARG A 198 16.63 9.11 0.67
CA ARG A 198 17.43 9.37 1.87
C ARG A 198 16.65 8.96 3.12
N PRO A 199 16.48 7.66 3.36
CA PRO A 199 15.90 7.21 4.62
C PRO A 199 16.82 7.59 5.78
N ASN A 200 16.23 7.85 6.95
CA ASN A 200 16.96 8.03 8.19
C ASN A 200 17.37 6.67 8.77
N ASP A 201 18.28 6.67 9.73
CA ASP A 201 18.62 5.47 10.50
C ASP A 201 17.39 4.94 11.24
N ALA A 202 17.30 3.61 11.35
CA ALA A 202 16.23 2.94 12.06
C ALA A 202 16.24 3.29 13.55
N VAL A 203 15.08 3.54 14.12
CA VAL A 203 14.89 3.87 15.53
C VAL A 203 13.90 2.90 16.20
N TYR A 204 14.00 2.76 17.53
CA TYR A 204 13.02 1.96 18.27
C TYR A 204 11.66 2.64 18.30
N ILE A 205 10.60 1.85 18.08
CA ILE A 205 9.19 2.28 18.06
C ILE A 205 8.52 1.82 19.36
N ASN A 206 8.01 2.76 20.16
CA ASN A 206 7.34 2.45 21.43
C ASN A 206 6.02 1.70 21.24
N ASP A 207 5.20 2.14 20.29
CA ASP A 207 3.92 1.52 19.94
C ASP A 207 3.83 1.33 18.41
N PRO A 208 4.03 0.08 17.91
CA PRO A 208 3.97 -0.22 16.48
C PRO A 208 2.64 0.13 15.82
N THR A 209 1.51 -0.10 16.50
CA THR A 209 0.20 0.23 15.94
C THR A 209 0.01 1.73 15.84
N ASP A 210 0.38 2.48 16.88
CA ASP A 210 0.28 3.93 16.91
C ASP A 210 1.15 4.57 15.82
N ARG A 211 2.38 4.08 15.62
CA ARG A 211 3.27 4.52 14.54
C ARG A 211 2.66 4.32 13.15
N ALA A 212 1.98 3.18 12.92
CA ALA A 212 1.30 2.93 11.66
C ALA A 212 0.13 3.91 11.42
N PHE A 213 -0.61 4.28 12.47
CA PHE A 213 -1.61 5.36 12.37
C PHE A 213 -0.98 6.70 12.01
N GLU A 214 0.16 7.05 12.60
CA GLU A 214 0.88 8.29 12.28
C GLU A 214 1.36 8.31 10.83
N ALA A 215 1.86 7.17 10.31
CA ALA A 215 2.23 7.02 8.91
C ALA A 215 1.03 7.26 7.99
N CYS A 216 -0.13 6.64 8.26
CA CYS A 216 -1.36 6.85 7.51
C CYS A 216 -1.82 8.32 7.54
N LEU A 217 -1.77 8.98 8.70
CA LEU A 217 -2.15 10.40 8.85
C LEU A 217 -1.22 11.32 8.05
N SER A 218 0.09 11.07 8.15
CA SER A 218 1.11 11.82 7.41
C SER A 218 0.90 11.66 5.89
N SER A 219 0.68 10.43 5.44
CA SER A 219 0.45 10.12 4.03
C SER A 219 -0.82 10.77 3.51
N HIS A 220 -1.91 10.72 4.27
CA HIS A 220 -3.18 11.34 3.92
C HIS A 220 -3.06 12.85 3.66
N SER A 221 -2.18 13.52 4.39
CA SER A 221 -1.98 14.98 4.25
C SER A 221 -1.47 15.41 2.87
N TRP A 222 -0.92 14.49 2.08
CA TRP A 222 -0.39 14.78 0.73
C TRP A 222 -1.40 14.62 -0.39
N LEU A 223 -2.58 14.04 -0.14
CA LEU A 223 -3.56 13.71 -1.17
C LEU A 223 -3.93 14.88 -2.06
N GLU A 224 -4.34 16.01 -1.48
CA GLU A 224 -4.77 17.18 -2.25
C GLU A 224 -3.64 17.72 -3.14
N THR A 225 -2.40 17.71 -2.66
CA THR A 225 -1.24 18.16 -3.44
C THR A 225 -0.98 17.24 -4.63
N ILE A 226 -1.08 15.91 -4.44
CA ILE A 226 -0.90 14.94 -5.52
C ILE A 226 -2.04 15.05 -6.54
N LEU A 227 -3.30 15.17 -6.08
CA LEU A 227 -4.44 15.37 -6.95
C LEU A 227 -4.33 16.67 -7.76
N LEU A 228 -3.82 17.75 -7.15
CA LEU A 228 -3.55 18.99 -7.85
C LEU A 228 -2.44 18.82 -8.91
N ALA A 229 -1.37 18.13 -8.58
CA ALA A 229 -0.27 17.84 -9.50
C ALA A 229 -0.75 17.05 -10.74
N ASP A 230 -1.60 16.02 -10.55
CA ASP A 230 -2.21 15.27 -11.66
C ASP A 230 -3.09 16.17 -12.55
N ARG A 231 -3.95 17.00 -11.94
CA ARG A 231 -4.78 17.94 -12.72
C ARG A 231 -3.94 18.90 -13.55
N ASN A 232 -2.91 19.46 -12.97
CA ASN A 232 -2.00 20.37 -13.65
C ASN A 232 -1.22 19.67 -14.78
N ALA A 233 -0.79 18.41 -14.56
CA ALA A 233 -0.07 17.64 -15.55
C ALA A 233 -0.91 17.30 -16.79
N ARG A 234 -2.23 17.16 -16.65
CA ARG A 234 -3.16 16.85 -17.75
C ARG A 234 -3.31 17.99 -18.75
N HIS A 235 -3.13 19.24 -18.38
CA HIS A 235 -3.36 20.41 -19.26
C HIS A 235 -4.70 20.39 -20.01
N GLY A 236 -5.74 19.81 -19.40
CA GLY A 236 -7.05 19.65 -20.05
C GLY A 236 -7.17 18.47 -21.00
N GLU A 237 -6.12 17.67 -21.18
CA GLU A 237 -6.11 16.45 -21.98
C GLU A 237 -6.47 15.21 -21.13
N ASN A 238 -7.02 14.20 -21.80
CA ASN A 238 -7.30 12.89 -21.20
C ASN A 238 -6.27 11.80 -21.62
N SER A 239 -5.16 12.21 -22.22
CA SER A 239 -4.08 11.29 -22.62
C SER A 239 -3.00 11.25 -21.53
N PHE A 240 -2.56 10.03 -21.17
CA PHE A 240 -1.47 9.78 -20.24
C PHE A 240 -0.21 9.37 -21.02
N ASN A 241 0.30 10.29 -21.84
CA ASN A 241 1.53 10.11 -22.63
C ASN A 241 2.79 10.45 -21.81
N ASP A 242 3.97 10.34 -22.41
CA ASP A 242 5.24 10.62 -21.74
C ASP A 242 5.33 12.07 -21.24
N GLU A 243 4.83 13.05 -22.00
CA GLU A 243 4.80 14.44 -21.57
C GLU A 243 3.95 14.67 -20.32
N TYR A 244 2.79 13.97 -20.21
CA TYR A 244 1.98 13.99 -18.99
C TYR A 244 2.79 13.44 -17.82
N PHE A 245 3.46 12.28 -17.96
CA PHE A 245 4.23 11.69 -16.87
C PHE A 245 5.42 12.54 -16.47
N ASP A 246 6.12 13.18 -17.41
CA ASP A 246 7.21 14.12 -17.11
C ASP A 246 6.71 15.33 -16.31
N ARG A 247 5.57 15.92 -16.70
CA ARG A 247 4.93 17.03 -15.97
C ARG A 247 4.46 16.58 -14.58
N PHE A 248 3.86 15.38 -14.47
CA PHE A 248 3.38 14.85 -13.20
C PHE A 248 4.56 14.55 -12.26
N TYR A 249 5.61 13.91 -12.77
CA TYR A 249 6.83 13.64 -12.02
C TYR A 249 7.45 14.95 -11.49
N ASN A 250 7.62 15.96 -12.32
CA ASN A 250 8.20 17.23 -11.90
C ASN A 250 7.44 17.91 -10.75
N GLN A 251 6.13 17.67 -10.60
CA GLN A 251 5.32 18.24 -9.54
C GLN A 251 5.16 17.33 -8.32
N ALA A 252 5.18 16.02 -8.50
CA ALA A 252 4.87 15.04 -7.45
C ALA A 252 6.09 14.26 -6.93
N ALA A 253 7.25 14.30 -7.62
CA ALA A 253 8.42 13.49 -7.30
C ALA A 253 8.93 13.71 -5.87
N ALA A 254 8.94 14.96 -5.39
CA ALA A 254 9.41 15.24 -4.03
C ALA A 254 8.58 14.54 -2.96
N ILE A 255 7.25 14.47 -3.16
CA ILE A 255 6.33 13.75 -2.27
C ILE A 255 6.56 12.25 -2.39
N LEU A 256 6.61 11.74 -3.62
CA LEU A 256 6.82 10.31 -3.90
C LEU A 256 8.10 9.80 -3.25
N ILE A 257 9.24 10.48 -3.50
CA ILE A 257 10.55 10.10 -2.96
C ILE A 257 10.57 10.19 -1.44
N ARG A 258 9.92 11.20 -0.87
CA ARG A 258 9.78 11.34 0.58
C ARG A 258 9.02 10.16 1.18
N GLN A 259 7.82 9.84 0.65
CA GLN A 259 7.00 8.74 1.15
C GLN A 259 7.74 7.40 1.07
N LEU A 260 8.46 7.13 -0.01
CA LEU A 260 9.30 5.94 -0.15
C LEU A 260 10.47 5.92 0.84
N SER A 261 11.09 7.09 1.11
CA SER A 261 12.19 7.20 2.07
C SER A 261 11.70 7.01 3.52
N ASP A 262 10.57 7.63 3.86
CA ASP A 262 9.94 7.51 5.18
C ASP A 262 9.47 6.06 5.41
N ALA A 263 8.91 5.40 4.39
CA ALA A 263 8.56 3.98 4.42
C ALA A 263 9.78 3.09 4.69
N ALA A 264 10.91 3.35 4.03
CA ALA A 264 12.14 2.59 4.24
C ALA A 264 12.69 2.78 5.66
N THR A 265 12.64 4.00 6.20
CA THR A 265 13.00 4.30 7.60
C THR A 265 12.13 3.50 8.58
N ASP A 266 10.82 3.51 8.35
CA ASP A 266 9.88 2.82 9.23
C ASP A 266 10.03 1.30 9.14
N VAL A 267 10.16 0.72 7.95
CA VAL A 267 10.39 -0.73 7.80
C VAL A 267 11.62 -1.16 8.60
N GLY A 268 12.76 -0.46 8.48
CA GLY A 268 13.95 -0.74 9.29
C GLY A 268 13.68 -0.57 10.79
N SER A 269 12.94 0.47 11.18
CA SER A 269 12.58 0.74 12.57
C SER A 269 11.69 -0.36 13.17
N TYR A 270 10.74 -0.90 12.41
CA TYR A 270 9.92 -2.04 12.84
C TYR A 270 10.76 -3.31 13.00
N TRP A 271 11.68 -3.60 12.10
CA TRP A 271 12.58 -4.74 12.22
C TRP A 271 13.51 -4.62 13.43
N LEU A 272 14.10 -3.44 13.64
CA LEU A 272 14.91 -3.14 14.83
C LEU A 272 14.09 -3.31 16.10
N THR A 273 12.87 -2.78 16.14
CA THR A 273 11.97 -2.86 17.27
C THR A 273 11.62 -4.29 17.64
N ALA A 274 11.28 -5.11 16.65
CA ALA A 274 10.99 -6.53 16.84
C ALA A 274 12.19 -7.27 17.46
N TRP A 275 13.41 -7.03 16.96
CA TRP A 275 14.62 -7.62 17.50
C TRP A 275 14.91 -7.18 18.95
N VAL A 276 14.73 -5.88 19.24
CA VAL A 276 14.89 -5.36 20.61
C VAL A 276 13.88 -5.99 21.56
N ASN A 277 12.60 -6.04 21.17
CA ASN A 277 11.51 -6.62 21.97
C ASN A 277 11.65 -8.15 22.14
N ALA A 278 12.29 -8.83 21.18
CA ALA A 278 12.66 -10.24 21.28
C ALA A 278 13.77 -10.52 22.29
N GLY A 279 14.38 -9.48 22.88
CA GLY A 279 15.50 -9.59 23.81
C GLY A 279 16.86 -9.57 23.14
N ARG A 280 16.97 -9.06 21.93
CA ARG A 280 18.20 -8.98 21.12
C ARG A 280 18.87 -10.35 20.94
N PRO A 281 18.15 -11.35 20.45
CA PRO A 281 18.74 -12.67 20.25
C PRO A 281 19.90 -12.61 19.25
N GLN A 282 20.86 -13.55 19.41
CA GLN A 282 21.92 -13.71 18.43
C GLN A 282 21.30 -14.14 17.10
N LEU A 283 21.55 -13.37 16.05
CA LEU A 283 21.05 -13.66 14.71
C LEU A 283 21.96 -14.68 14.01
N PRO A 284 21.42 -15.62 13.23
CA PRO A 284 22.24 -16.54 12.44
C PRO A 284 23.00 -15.80 11.31
N HIS A 285 24.17 -16.35 10.98
CA HIS A 285 25.00 -15.84 9.88
C HIS A 285 24.49 -16.32 8.52
#